data_8316a2be9b480dcbc4eecf46b6693707
#
_entry.id   8316a2be9b480dcbc4eecf46b6693707
#
_cell.length_a   1.000
_cell.length_b   1.000
_cell.length_c   1.000
_cell.angle_alpha   90.00
_cell.angle_beta   90.00
_cell.angle_gamma   90.00
#
_symmetry.space_group_name_H-M   'P 1'
#
loop_
_entity.id
_entity.type
_entity.pdbx_description
1 polymer ?
#
loop_
_entity_poly.entity_id
_entity_poly.type
_entity_poly.pdbx_seq_one_letter_code
_entity_poly.pdbx_strand_id
1 'polypeptide(L)'
;MGELISVAGQKVLEGEKTWIKHPRPQMKRDNYLIISEGWTIDAKEIKVPFPPQALLSGYEGDVSDKFSYKVNFNYSREAGHRVLLHFGAVDQIASVFLNDTYIGKHEGGYLPFSFDVTDIIKEENNLEIKVVDGLDLDYPYGKQTKKRGG
;
A
#
# COMPACT_ATOMS: atom_id res chain seq x y z
N MET A 1 -30.27 15.99 -4.18
CA MET A 1 -28.92 15.98 -3.58
C MET A 1 -27.93 16.49 -4.61
N GLY A 2 -27.39 17.68 -4.40
CA GLY A 2 -26.35 18.21 -5.30
C GLY A 2 -25.08 17.39 -5.12
N GLU A 3 -24.50 16.98 -6.23
CA GLU A 3 -23.20 16.29 -6.22
C GLU A 3 -22.14 17.23 -5.67
N LEU A 4 -21.52 16.83 -4.57
CA LEU A 4 -20.38 17.52 -3.94
C LEU A 4 -19.06 17.22 -4.67
N ILE A 5 -19.07 17.28 -5.99
CA ILE A 5 -17.85 17.16 -6.77
C ILE A 5 -17.28 18.56 -6.97
N SER A 6 -16.03 18.77 -6.54
CA SER A 6 -15.35 20.04 -6.79
C SER A 6 -15.16 20.27 -8.30
N VAL A 7 -15.10 21.52 -8.72
CA VAL A 7 -14.83 21.88 -10.13
C VAL A 7 -13.56 21.23 -10.66
N ALA A 8 -12.52 21.08 -9.80
CA ALA A 8 -11.29 20.38 -10.16
C ALA A 8 -11.51 18.88 -10.37
N GLY A 9 -12.35 18.23 -9.55
CA GLY A 9 -12.71 16.83 -9.71
C GLY A 9 -13.54 16.58 -10.96
N GLN A 10 -14.45 17.47 -11.30
CA GLN A 10 -15.26 17.38 -12.52
C GLN A 10 -14.39 17.43 -13.78
N LYS A 11 -13.40 18.31 -13.83
CA LYS A 11 -12.43 18.38 -14.94
C LYS A 11 -11.60 17.10 -15.12
N VAL A 12 -11.32 16.39 -14.04
CA VAL A 12 -10.66 15.07 -14.10
C VAL A 12 -11.59 14.03 -14.70
N LEU A 13 -12.86 14.00 -14.29
CA LEU A 13 -13.86 13.08 -14.83
C LEU A 13 -14.16 13.33 -16.32
N GLU A 14 -14.12 14.57 -16.75
CA GLU A 14 -14.30 14.98 -18.14
C GLU A 14 -13.04 14.75 -19.01
N GLY A 15 -11.94 14.26 -18.43
CA GLY A 15 -10.68 14.00 -19.13
C GLY A 15 -9.89 15.27 -19.50
N GLU A 16 -10.33 16.44 -19.07
CA GLU A 16 -9.65 17.71 -19.33
C GLU A 16 -8.36 17.87 -18.49
N LYS A 17 -8.25 17.09 -17.40
CA LYS A 17 -7.11 17.13 -16.49
C LYS A 17 -6.72 15.74 -16.05
N THR A 18 -5.45 15.41 -16.21
CA THR A 18 -4.90 14.18 -15.65
C THR A 18 -4.62 14.34 -14.16
N TRP A 19 -4.95 13.31 -13.39
CA TRP A 19 -4.62 13.28 -11.98
C TRP A 19 -3.11 13.21 -11.78
N ILE A 20 -2.59 14.03 -10.90
CA ILE A 20 -1.15 14.00 -10.57
C ILE A 20 -0.87 12.70 -9.80
N LYS A 21 0.08 11.90 -10.29
CA LYS A 21 0.44 10.61 -9.66
C LYS A 21 0.96 10.75 -8.23
N HIS A 22 1.48 11.91 -7.87
CA HIS A 22 1.97 12.19 -6.52
C HIS A 22 1.07 13.23 -5.83
N PRO A 23 0.53 12.93 -4.62
CA PRO A 23 -0.43 13.83 -3.94
C PRO A 23 0.20 15.14 -3.44
N ARG A 24 1.52 15.21 -3.35
CA ARG A 24 2.27 16.40 -2.91
C ARG A 24 3.37 16.73 -3.93
N PRO A 25 3.07 17.48 -5.00
CA PRO A 25 4.02 17.74 -6.07
C PRO A 25 5.31 18.41 -5.62
N GLN A 26 5.23 19.28 -4.60
CA GLN A 26 6.39 19.98 -4.03
C GLN A 26 7.36 19.05 -3.28
N MET A 27 6.94 17.86 -2.93
CA MET A 27 7.75 16.84 -2.27
C MET A 27 8.12 15.68 -3.21
N LYS A 28 7.75 15.78 -4.47
CA LYS A 28 8.04 14.79 -5.49
C LYS A 28 9.55 14.63 -5.65
N ARG A 29 10.00 13.38 -5.69
CA ARG A 29 11.35 13.01 -6.12
C ARG A 29 11.28 12.48 -7.54
N ASP A 30 12.30 12.69 -8.34
CA ASP A 30 12.34 12.22 -9.72
C ASP A 30 12.60 10.70 -9.80
N ASN A 31 13.32 10.16 -8.82
CA ASN A 31 13.69 8.74 -8.75
C ASN A 31 12.78 8.00 -7.76
N TYR A 32 11.59 7.60 -8.18
CA TYR A 32 10.71 6.73 -7.41
C TYR A 32 9.91 5.80 -8.33
N LEU A 33 9.61 4.62 -7.82
CA LEU A 33 8.70 3.66 -8.42
C LEU A 33 7.48 3.49 -7.51
N ILE A 34 6.28 3.64 -8.05
CA ILE A 34 5.05 3.31 -7.33
C ILE A 34 4.67 1.86 -7.65
N ILE A 35 4.60 1.02 -6.63
CA ILE A 35 4.18 -0.38 -6.75
C ILE A 35 2.70 -0.44 -6.39
N SER A 36 1.81 -0.14 -7.35
CA SER A 36 0.36 -0.10 -7.15
C SER A 36 -0.40 -1.24 -7.83
N GLU A 37 0.26 -2.02 -8.69
CA GLU A 37 -0.35 -3.06 -9.49
C GLU A 37 0.28 -4.42 -9.22
N GLY A 38 -0.45 -5.49 -9.55
CA GLY A 38 0.04 -6.87 -9.42
C GLY A 38 0.02 -7.42 -7.99
N TRP A 39 -0.63 -6.75 -7.07
CA TRP A 39 -0.78 -7.23 -5.71
C TRP A 39 -1.80 -8.37 -5.60
N THR A 40 -1.50 -9.31 -4.71
CA THR A 40 -2.39 -10.44 -4.40
C THR A 40 -2.52 -10.64 -2.89
N ILE A 41 -3.67 -11.16 -2.46
CA ILE A 41 -3.90 -11.78 -1.15
C ILE A 41 -4.34 -13.22 -1.42
N ASP A 42 -3.64 -14.20 -0.83
CA ASP A 42 -3.95 -15.63 -0.99
C ASP A 42 -4.13 -16.04 -2.47
N ALA A 43 -3.21 -15.57 -3.33
CA ALA A 43 -3.20 -15.75 -4.77
C ALA A 43 -4.37 -15.11 -5.56
N LYS A 44 -5.21 -14.30 -4.91
CA LYS A 44 -6.25 -13.50 -5.56
C LYS A 44 -5.80 -12.05 -5.73
N GLU A 45 -6.08 -11.46 -6.87
CA GLU A 45 -5.72 -10.08 -7.16
C GLU A 45 -6.42 -9.09 -6.24
N ILE A 46 -5.71 -8.02 -5.89
CA ILE A 46 -6.24 -6.89 -5.15
C ILE A 46 -5.63 -5.58 -5.65
N LYS A 47 -6.44 -4.54 -5.67
CA LYS A 47 -5.99 -3.17 -6.00
C LYS A 47 -5.66 -2.41 -4.71
N VAL A 48 -4.40 -2.05 -4.56
CA VAL A 48 -3.99 -1.17 -3.47
C VAL A 48 -4.11 0.31 -3.92
N PRO A 49 -4.36 1.25 -3.03
CA PRO A 49 -4.38 1.15 -1.56
C PRO A 49 -5.73 0.79 -0.94
N PHE A 50 -6.67 0.26 -1.73
CA PHE A 50 -8.00 -0.07 -1.21
C PHE A 50 -7.93 -1.28 -0.26
N PRO A 51 -8.60 -1.21 0.91
CA PRO A 51 -8.65 -2.34 1.82
C PRO A 51 -9.44 -3.50 1.20
N PRO A 52 -9.18 -4.76 1.58
CA PRO A 52 -9.81 -5.94 0.97
C PRO A 52 -11.34 -5.91 1.00
N GLN A 53 -11.93 -5.27 2.01
CA GLN A 53 -13.37 -5.16 2.20
C GLN A 53 -14.04 -4.11 1.29
N ALA A 54 -13.25 -3.24 0.66
CA ALA A 54 -13.77 -2.22 -0.23
C ALA A 54 -14.06 -2.80 -1.63
N LEU A 55 -15.21 -2.47 -2.21
CA LEU A 55 -15.56 -2.89 -3.57
C LEU A 55 -14.52 -2.46 -4.62
N LEU A 56 -13.86 -1.31 -4.40
CA LEU A 56 -12.84 -0.78 -5.28
C LEU A 56 -11.53 -1.60 -5.26
N SER A 57 -11.33 -2.44 -4.24
CA SER A 57 -10.17 -3.35 -4.18
C SER A 57 -10.27 -4.45 -5.24
N GLY A 58 -11.49 -4.77 -5.67
CA GLY A 58 -11.76 -5.90 -6.56
C GLY A 58 -11.49 -7.27 -5.93
N TYR A 59 -11.21 -7.31 -4.62
CA TYR A 59 -10.94 -8.56 -3.92
C TYR A 59 -12.24 -9.28 -3.56
N GLU A 60 -12.35 -10.52 -4.02
CA GLU A 60 -13.50 -11.40 -3.74
C GLU A 60 -13.07 -12.51 -2.78
N GLY A 61 -13.06 -12.21 -1.50
CA GLY A 61 -12.71 -13.19 -0.47
C GLY A 61 -12.87 -12.63 0.94
N ASP A 62 -12.99 -13.54 1.89
CA ASP A 62 -12.92 -13.20 3.30
C ASP A 62 -11.47 -13.12 3.74
N VAL A 63 -11.14 -12.08 4.49
CA VAL A 63 -9.81 -11.90 5.08
C VAL A 63 -9.90 -12.29 6.54
N SER A 64 -9.03 -13.21 6.97
CA SER A 64 -8.85 -13.52 8.38
C SER A 64 -8.09 -12.39 9.10
N ASP A 65 -7.91 -12.50 10.43
CA ASP A 65 -7.09 -11.54 11.18
C ASP A 65 -5.61 -11.56 10.79
N LYS A 66 -5.19 -12.56 10.03
CA LYS A 66 -3.83 -12.72 9.53
C LYS A 66 -3.89 -13.06 8.05
N PHE A 67 -3.24 -12.25 7.24
CA PHE A 67 -3.15 -12.43 5.79
C PHE A 67 -1.84 -11.86 5.24
N SER A 68 -1.53 -12.17 3.99
CA SER A 68 -0.31 -11.67 3.35
C SER A 68 -0.62 -11.01 2.02
N TYR A 69 -0.13 -9.79 1.85
CA TYR A 69 -0.01 -9.16 0.55
C TYR A 69 1.28 -9.63 -0.14
N LYS A 70 1.20 -9.92 -1.44
CA LYS A 70 2.36 -10.26 -2.25
C LYS A 70 2.34 -9.50 -3.57
N VAL A 71 3.52 -9.09 -4.01
CA VAL A 71 3.73 -8.50 -5.34
C VAL A 71 5.12 -8.84 -5.84
N ASN A 72 5.22 -9.07 -7.16
CA ASN A 72 6.49 -9.12 -7.88
C ASN A 72 6.68 -7.81 -8.64
N PHE A 73 7.89 -7.26 -8.61
CA PHE A 73 8.20 -6.04 -9.34
C PHE A 73 9.66 -6.02 -9.79
N ASN A 74 9.90 -5.31 -10.88
CA ASN A 74 11.24 -5.09 -11.41
C ASN A 74 11.74 -3.71 -10.98
N TYR A 75 13.02 -3.64 -10.61
CA TYR A 75 13.68 -2.40 -10.25
C TYR A 75 15.14 -2.41 -10.67
N SER A 76 15.55 -1.40 -11.44
CA SER A 76 16.96 -1.22 -11.82
C SER A 76 17.60 -0.20 -10.88
N ARG A 77 18.53 -0.68 -10.06
CA ARG A 77 19.27 0.19 -9.14
C ARG A 77 20.38 0.93 -9.86
N GLU A 78 20.42 2.24 -9.69
CA GLU A 78 21.58 3.05 -10.09
C GLU A 78 22.74 2.88 -9.11
N ALA A 79 23.95 2.72 -9.64
CA ALA A 79 25.13 2.55 -8.81
C ALA A 79 25.35 3.77 -7.88
N GLY A 80 25.68 3.51 -6.63
CA GLY A 80 25.93 4.55 -5.63
C GLY A 80 24.66 5.14 -4.98
N HIS A 81 23.45 4.78 -5.43
CA HIS A 81 22.21 5.23 -4.81
C HIS A 81 21.72 4.25 -3.73
N ARG A 82 21.17 4.83 -2.66
CA ARG A 82 20.40 4.07 -1.66
C ARG A 82 18.99 3.84 -2.15
N VAL A 83 18.43 2.69 -1.83
CA VAL A 83 17.05 2.33 -2.15
C VAL A 83 16.25 2.22 -0.86
N LEU A 84 15.21 3.05 -0.75
CA LEU A 84 14.30 3.04 0.38
C LEU A 84 12.93 2.51 -0.07
N LEU A 85 12.42 1.52 0.63
CA LEU A 85 11.06 1.01 0.47
C LEU A 85 10.13 1.75 1.43
N HIS A 86 9.18 2.50 0.89
CA HIS A 86 8.24 3.33 1.65
C HIS A 86 6.84 2.75 1.65
N PHE A 87 6.21 2.78 2.81
CA PHE A 87 4.80 2.47 3.00
C PHE A 87 4.06 3.71 3.52
N GLY A 88 2.93 4.04 2.94
CA GLY A 88 2.09 5.14 3.41
C GLY A 88 1.38 4.80 4.72
N ALA A 89 0.83 3.60 4.79
CA ALA A 89 0.26 3.00 5.99
C ALA A 89 -0.03 1.51 5.73
N VAL A 90 0.01 0.68 6.75
CA VAL A 90 -0.46 -0.71 6.74
C VAL A 90 -1.14 -0.97 8.08
N ASP A 91 -2.41 -1.30 8.06
CA ASP A 91 -3.21 -1.54 9.25
C ASP A 91 -3.23 -3.05 9.57
N GLN A 92 -2.83 -3.49 10.71
CA GLN A 92 -2.38 -2.80 11.94
C GLN A 92 -0.92 -3.11 12.25
N ILE A 93 -0.50 -4.38 12.09
CA ILE A 93 0.85 -4.88 12.31
C ILE A 93 1.35 -5.47 11.00
N ALA A 94 2.43 -4.91 10.48
CA ALA A 94 3.04 -5.33 9.24
C ALA A 94 4.42 -5.93 9.48
N SER A 95 4.65 -7.16 9.05
CA SER A 95 5.98 -7.77 8.96
C SER A 95 6.37 -7.86 7.49
N VAL A 96 7.46 -7.23 7.10
CA VAL A 96 7.86 -7.05 5.70
C VAL A 96 9.04 -7.94 5.36
N PHE A 97 8.91 -8.62 4.21
CA PHE A 97 9.93 -9.51 3.64
C PHE A 97 10.19 -9.09 2.20
N LEU A 98 11.44 -8.89 1.85
CA LEU A 98 11.88 -8.63 0.48
C LEU A 98 12.84 -9.74 0.05
N ASN A 99 12.55 -10.39 -1.07
CA ASN A 99 13.35 -11.50 -1.59
C ASN A 99 13.62 -12.58 -0.53
N ASP A 100 12.56 -12.98 0.20
CA ASP A 100 12.56 -13.92 1.31
C ASP A 100 13.36 -13.48 2.55
N THR A 101 13.89 -12.27 2.55
CA THR A 101 14.63 -11.69 3.68
C THR A 101 13.69 -10.83 4.52
N TYR A 102 13.60 -11.12 5.82
CA TYR A 102 12.90 -10.27 6.77
C TYR A 102 13.62 -8.93 6.92
N ILE A 103 12.91 -7.82 6.64
CA ILE A 103 13.50 -6.46 6.67
C ILE A 103 13.00 -5.60 7.82
N GLY A 104 11.88 -5.95 8.42
CA GLY A 104 11.39 -5.25 9.59
C GLY A 104 9.90 -5.40 9.85
N LYS A 105 9.47 -4.79 10.95
CA LYS A 105 8.09 -4.76 11.44
C LYS A 105 7.67 -3.32 11.72
N HIS A 106 6.42 -3.02 11.47
CA HIS A 106 5.77 -1.76 11.87
C HIS A 106 4.45 -2.07 12.57
N GLU A 107 4.14 -1.29 13.60
CA GLU A 107 2.87 -1.35 14.34
C GLU A 107 2.17 -0.02 14.26
N GLY A 108 0.87 -0.05 13.95
CA GLY A 108 0.01 1.12 13.79
C GLY A 108 -0.38 1.40 12.34
N GLY A 109 -1.68 1.62 12.11
CA GLY A 109 -2.28 1.74 10.79
C GLY A 109 -2.32 3.15 10.19
N TYR A 110 -1.70 4.16 10.83
CA TYR A 110 -1.88 5.56 10.44
C TYR A 110 -0.59 6.27 9.99
N LEU A 111 0.56 5.77 10.38
CA LEU A 111 1.84 6.43 10.13
C LEU A 111 2.61 5.77 8.98
N PRO A 112 3.28 6.57 8.14
CA PRO A 112 4.18 6.04 7.15
C PRO A 112 5.44 5.48 7.80
N PHE A 113 6.03 4.48 7.16
CA PHE A 113 7.29 3.89 7.57
C PHE A 113 8.13 3.50 6.35
N SER A 114 9.43 3.25 6.58
CA SER A 114 10.36 2.96 5.50
C SER A 114 11.47 2.03 5.96
N PHE A 115 11.99 1.24 5.02
CA PHE A 115 13.14 0.39 5.22
C PHE A 115 14.21 0.67 4.16
N ASP A 116 15.47 0.66 4.56
CA ASP A 116 16.59 0.66 3.63
C ASP A 116 16.78 -0.75 3.08
N VAL A 117 16.59 -0.90 1.79
CA VAL A 117 16.67 -2.20 1.10
C VAL A 117 17.82 -2.25 0.10
N THR A 118 18.75 -1.31 0.22
CA THR A 118 19.87 -1.12 -0.71
C THR A 118 20.64 -2.38 -1.00
N ASP A 119 20.90 -3.20 0.02
CA ASP A 119 21.69 -4.42 -0.11
C ASP A 119 20.89 -5.68 -0.47
N ILE A 120 19.56 -5.56 -0.47
CA ILE A 120 18.65 -6.70 -0.68
C ILE A 120 17.95 -6.61 -2.04
N ILE A 121 17.74 -5.38 -2.55
CA ILE A 121 17.05 -5.13 -3.82
C ILE A 121 17.80 -5.77 -5.00
N LYS A 122 17.05 -6.35 -5.92
CA LYS A 122 17.51 -7.00 -7.14
C LYS A 122 16.82 -6.41 -8.36
N GLU A 123 17.11 -6.90 -9.56
CA GLU A 123 16.35 -6.54 -10.76
C GLU A 123 14.92 -7.10 -10.71
N GLU A 124 14.77 -8.35 -10.30
CA GLU A 124 13.46 -8.98 -10.05
C GLU A 124 13.27 -9.17 -8.56
N ASN A 125 12.17 -8.67 -8.02
CA ASN A 125 11.91 -8.67 -6.58
C ASN A 125 10.55 -9.29 -6.27
N ASN A 126 10.53 -10.02 -5.16
CA ASN A 126 9.32 -10.48 -4.50
C ASN A 126 9.17 -9.74 -3.17
N LEU A 127 8.06 -9.06 -2.98
CA LEU A 127 7.71 -8.37 -1.74
C LEU A 127 6.52 -9.06 -1.10
N GLU A 128 6.68 -9.48 0.14
CA GLU A 128 5.61 -10.03 0.98
C GLU A 128 5.42 -9.17 2.23
N ILE A 129 4.17 -8.85 2.53
CA ILE A 129 3.78 -8.12 3.74
C ILE A 129 2.79 -8.99 4.49
N LYS A 130 3.24 -9.58 5.61
CA LYS A 130 2.36 -10.32 6.51
C LYS A 130 1.69 -9.35 7.45
N VAL A 131 0.37 -9.33 7.39
CA VAL A 131 -0.46 -8.39 8.15
C VAL A 131 -1.20 -9.13 9.24
N VAL A 132 -1.24 -8.52 10.42
CA VAL A 132 -2.13 -8.89 11.52
C VAL A 132 -3.04 -7.70 11.75
N ASP A 133 -4.32 -7.87 11.46
CA ASP A 133 -5.39 -6.88 11.63
C ASP A 133 -6.49 -7.50 12.49
N GLY A 134 -6.30 -7.43 13.81
CA GLY A 134 -7.25 -7.89 14.81
C GLY A 134 -8.16 -6.77 15.29
N LEU A 135 -9.42 -7.10 15.59
CA LEU A 135 -10.34 -6.18 16.27
C LEU A 135 -10.01 -6.12 17.78
N ASP A 136 -8.80 -5.70 18.12
CA ASP A 136 -8.37 -5.59 19.51
C ASP A 136 -8.66 -4.19 20.04
N LEU A 137 -9.29 -4.13 21.24
CA LEU A 137 -9.69 -2.88 21.88
C LEU A 137 -8.50 -2.08 22.44
N ASP A 138 -7.31 -2.69 22.51
CA ASP A 138 -6.10 -2.04 23.01
C ASP A 138 -5.43 -1.14 21.95
N TYR A 139 -5.92 -1.18 20.71
CA TYR A 139 -5.44 -0.33 19.61
C TYR A 139 -6.42 0.83 19.30
N PRO A 140 -5.95 1.93 18.67
CA PRO A 140 -6.80 3.06 18.32
C PRO A 140 -8.03 2.65 17.48
N TYR A 141 -9.21 2.82 18.03
CA TYR A 141 -10.48 2.28 17.52
C TYR A 141 -11.24 3.23 16.56
N GLY A 142 -10.72 4.41 16.29
CA GLY A 142 -11.44 5.45 15.55
C GLY A 142 -11.81 5.13 14.12
N LYS A 143 -11.18 4.12 13.53
CA LYS A 143 -11.32 3.70 12.14
C LYS A 143 -12.12 2.40 11.99
N GLN A 144 -12.34 1.69 13.07
CA GLN A 144 -12.90 0.35 13.07
C GLN A 144 -14.28 0.33 13.73
N THR A 145 -15.17 -0.47 13.18
CA THR A 145 -16.45 -0.80 13.82
C THR A 145 -16.38 -2.20 14.40
N LYS A 146 -17.37 -2.60 15.21
CA LYS A 146 -17.49 -3.99 15.71
C LYS A 146 -17.64 -5.04 14.61
N LYS A 147 -17.81 -4.60 13.36
CA LYS A 147 -17.78 -5.44 12.16
C LYS A 147 -16.59 -4.97 11.32
N ARG A 148 -15.85 -5.92 10.72
CA ARG A 148 -14.82 -5.59 9.76
C ARG A 148 -15.39 -4.73 8.65
N GLY A 149 -14.81 -3.58 8.47
CA GLY A 149 -15.08 -2.65 7.38
C GLY A 149 -13.87 -1.76 7.23
N GLY A 150 -13.28 -1.73 6.06
CA GLY A 150 -12.16 -0.87 5.74
C GLY A 150 -12.60 0.57 5.48
#